data_68ee2dd74dafe02623ade5324c11f4ee
#
_entry.id   68ee2dd74dafe02623ade5324c11f4ee
#
_cell.length_a   1.000
_cell.length_b   1.000
_cell.length_c   1.000
_cell.angle_alpha   90.00
_cell.angle_beta   90.00
_cell.angle_gamma   90.00
#
_symmetry.space_group_name_H-M   'P 1'
#
loop_
_entity.id
_entity.type
_entity.pdbx_description
1 polymer ?
#
loop_
_entity_poly.entity_id
_entity_poly.type
_entity_poly.pdbx_seq_one_letter_code
_entity_poly.pdbx_strand_id
1 'polypeptide(L)'
;YGYTRDFPVEQYWRDNRLNMIHEGTHGIQGLDLLGRKVLMDDGKTLDLLAQRIGQTVQQARGYAELQAESAAVAQGLQTLLDATRAAWSTRQPDEALANATPYLQAFGHVVVAWLWLDVARVAVAAAAGQEDAFLRGKLQAARYFFDFELPKIAAWLAVVAARNPTCREMQDAWFE
;
A
#
# COMPACT_ATOMS: atom_id res chain seq x y z
N TYR A 1 -11.64 -2.35 22.38
CA TYR A 1 -10.41 -3.03 22.83
C TYR A 1 -9.17 -2.15 22.62
N GLY A 2 -9.11 -1.32 21.58
CA GLY A 2 -7.97 -0.43 21.30
C GLY A 2 -7.87 0.77 22.23
N TYR A 3 -8.80 0.96 23.15
CA TYR A 3 -8.84 2.08 24.08
C TYR A 3 -8.54 1.70 25.54
N THR A 4 -8.71 0.44 25.89
CA THR A 4 -8.48 -0.08 27.25
C THR A 4 -7.14 -0.79 27.35
N ARG A 5 -6.62 -0.93 28.60
CA ARG A 5 -5.37 -1.64 28.87
C ARG A 5 -5.52 -3.16 29.05
N ASP A 6 -6.72 -3.68 28.84
CA ASP A 6 -7.00 -5.12 28.95
C ASP A 6 -6.31 -5.94 27.84
N PHE A 7 -5.97 -5.26 26.73
CA PHE A 7 -5.25 -5.84 25.60
C PHE A 7 -4.08 -4.96 25.17
N PRO A 8 -2.96 -5.52 24.69
CA PRO A 8 -1.76 -4.75 24.31
C PRO A 8 -1.91 -3.92 23.03
N VAL A 9 -3.11 -3.79 22.48
CA VAL A 9 -3.39 -3.04 21.24
C VAL A 9 -3.49 -1.53 21.46
N GLU A 10 -3.69 -1.06 22.70
CA GLU A 10 -3.85 0.37 23.00
C GLU A 10 -2.58 1.18 22.71
N GLN A 11 -1.40 0.59 22.91
CA GLN A 11 -0.13 1.22 22.58
C GLN A 11 0.03 1.39 21.07
N TYR A 12 -0.25 0.34 20.28
CA TYR A 12 -0.20 0.42 18.82
C TYR A 12 -1.14 1.50 18.28
N TRP A 13 -2.33 1.62 18.86
CA TRP A 13 -3.28 2.65 18.46
C TRP A 13 -2.75 4.06 18.75
N ARG A 14 -2.17 4.30 19.93
CA ARG A 14 -1.59 5.60 20.30
C ARG A 14 -0.40 5.97 19.44
N ASP A 15 0.52 5.02 19.26
CA ASP A 15 1.74 5.23 18.47
C ASP A 15 1.41 5.48 17.00
N ASN A 16 0.44 4.76 16.46
CA ASN A 16 0.04 4.89 15.06
C ASN A 16 -0.61 6.25 14.72
N ARG A 17 -1.20 6.91 15.70
CA ARG A 17 -1.76 8.26 15.50
C ARG A 17 -0.70 9.31 15.17
N LEU A 18 0.52 9.12 15.61
CA LEU A 18 1.64 10.01 15.29
C LEU A 18 1.93 10.04 13.77
N ASN A 19 1.70 8.93 13.07
CA ASN A 19 1.96 8.84 11.64
C ASN A 19 1.16 9.84 10.79
N MET A 20 0.08 10.40 11.32
CA MET A 20 -0.76 11.40 10.61
C MET A 20 -0.10 12.78 10.55
N ILE A 21 0.84 13.07 11.47
CA ILE A 21 1.45 14.40 11.63
C ILE A 21 2.99 14.37 11.66
N HIS A 22 3.59 13.16 11.66
CA HIS A 22 5.04 12.99 11.74
C HIS A 22 5.72 13.49 10.46
N GLU A 23 6.68 14.42 10.62
CA GLU A 23 7.42 15.03 9.51
C GLU A 23 6.54 15.67 8.41
N GLY A 24 5.36 16.09 8.76
CA GLY A 24 4.38 16.71 7.88
C GLY A 24 3.08 15.92 7.76
N THR A 25 2.16 16.47 6.98
CA THR A 25 0.85 15.87 6.75
C THR A 25 0.89 14.81 5.65
N HIS A 26 -0.19 14.05 5.51
CA HIS A 26 -0.34 13.07 4.40
C HIS A 26 -0.07 13.69 3.03
N GLY A 27 -0.50 14.93 2.80
CA GLY A 27 -0.24 15.63 1.53
C GLY A 27 1.25 15.82 1.27
N ILE A 28 2.00 16.27 2.28
CA ILE A 28 3.46 16.45 2.18
C ILE A 28 4.16 15.10 1.93
N GLN A 29 3.77 14.05 2.65
CA GLN A 29 4.34 12.73 2.46
C GLN A 29 4.00 12.14 1.08
N GLY A 30 2.79 12.39 0.58
CA GLY A 30 2.40 11.99 -0.78
C GLY A 30 3.22 12.68 -1.86
N LEU A 31 3.42 14.01 -1.73
CA LEU A 31 4.29 14.78 -2.62
C LEU A 31 5.74 14.28 -2.59
N ASP A 32 6.29 14.01 -1.41
CA ASP A 32 7.64 13.48 -1.28
C ASP A 32 7.78 12.07 -1.88
N LEU A 33 6.81 11.20 -1.64
CA LEU A 33 6.82 9.84 -2.20
C LEU A 33 6.76 9.86 -3.73
N LEU A 34 5.74 10.49 -4.32
CA LEU A 34 5.53 10.48 -5.77
C LEU A 34 6.50 11.42 -6.52
N GLY A 35 6.87 12.56 -5.89
CA GLY A 35 7.72 13.57 -6.53
C GLY A 35 9.21 13.31 -6.41
N ARG A 36 9.64 12.58 -5.38
CA ARG A 36 11.06 12.37 -5.11
C ARG A 36 11.43 10.89 -4.93
N LYS A 37 10.81 10.19 -3.97
CA LYS A 37 11.28 8.86 -3.56
C LYS A 37 11.19 7.82 -4.67
N VAL A 38 10.09 7.79 -5.42
CA VAL A 38 9.94 6.81 -6.53
C VAL A 38 10.79 7.14 -7.74
N LEU A 39 11.33 8.37 -7.82
CA LEU A 39 12.21 8.82 -8.92
C LEU A 39 13.70 8.73 -8.54
N MET A 40 14.03 8.45 -7.28
CA MET A 40 15.41 8.37 -6.83
C MET A 40 16.22 7.36 -7.65
N ASP A 41 17.45 7.76 -8.00
CA ASP A 41 18.37 6.95 -8.80
C ASP A 41 17.75 6.43 -10.10
N ASP A 42 17.02 7.30 -10.80
CA ASP A 42 16.31 6.96 -12.04
C ASP A 42 15.29 5.82 -11.85
N GLY A 43 14.61 5.78 -10.69
CA GLY A 43 13.60 4.80 -10.36
C GLY A 43 14.12 3.50 -9.73
N LYS A 44 15.44 3.34 -9.59
CA LYS A 44 16.06 2.11 -9.04
C LYS A 44 15.55 1.77 -7.63
N THR A 45 15.24 2.78 -6.81
CA THR A 45 14.71 2.58 -5.47
C THR A 45 13.34 1.89 -5.51
N LEU A 46 12.46 2.29 -6.43
CA LEU A 46 11.18 1.65 -6.64
C LEU A 46 11.35 0.23 -7.21
N ASP A 47 12.30 0.03 -8.13
CA ASP A 47 12.62 -1.29 -8.69
C ASP A 47 13.12 -2.26 -7.63
N LEU A 48 13.95 -1.81 -6.69
CA LEU A 48 14.40 -2.63 -5.55
C LEU A 48 13.23 -3.09 -4.67
N LEU A 49 12.30 -2.20 -4.37
CA LEU A 49 11.08 -2.56 -3.64
C LEU A 49 10.25 -3.57 -4.44
N ALA A 50 10.04 -3.33 -5.73
CA ALA A 50 9.29 -4.22 -6.61
C ALA A 50 9.92 -5.62 -6.67
N GLN A 51 11.24 -5.71 -6.77
CA GLN A 51 11.97 -6.99 -6.72
C GLN A 51 11.78 -7.70 -5.38
N ARG A 52 11.82 -6.97 -4.26
CA ARG A 52 11.62 -7.54 -2.92
C ARG A 52 10.22 -8.10 -2.75
N ILE A 53 9.20 -7.36 -3.18
CA ILE A 53 7.80 -7.84 -3.21
C ILE A 53 7.68 -9.08 -4.10
N GLY A 54 8.26 -9.04 -5.30
CA GLY A 54 8.27 -10.16 -6.24
C GLY A 54 8.87 -11.44 -5.66
N GLN A 55 9.94 -11.34 -4.87
CA GLN A 55 10.55 -12.49 -4.17
C GLN A 55 9.55 -13.13 -3.19
N THR A 56 8.85 -12.33 -2.38
CA THR A 56 7.84 -12.84 -1.46
C THR A 56 6.69 -13.50 -2.21
N VAL A 57 6.21 -12.89 -3.30
CA VAL A 57 5.17 -13.46 -4.17
C VAL A 57 5.60 -14.83 -4.71
N GLN A 58 6.82 -14.96 -5.20
CA GLN A 58 7.33 -16.25 -5.69
C GLN A 58 7.41 -17.32 -4.60
N GLN A 59 7.86 -16.95 -3.39
CA GLN A 59 7.90 -17.86 -2.26
C GLN A 59 6.48 -18.30 -1.84
N ALA A 60 5.53 -17.37 -1.77
CA ALA A 60 4.16 -17.64 -1.38
C ALA A 60 3.41 -18.52 -2.40
N ARG A 61 3.72 -18.43 -3.69
CA ARG A 61 3.18 -19.32 -4.74
C ARG A 61 3.52 -20.80 -4.54
N GLY A 62 4.48 -21.13 -3.70
CA GLY A 62 4.76 -22.51 -3.30
C GLY A 62 3.65 -23.14 -2.43
N TYR A 63 2.71 -22.34 -1.92
CA TYR A 63 1.61 -22.77 -1.06
C TYR A 63 0.28 -22.66 -1.82
N ALA A 64 -0.46 -23.77 -1.92
CA ALA A 64 -1.74 -23.83 -2.63
C ALA A 64 -2.77 -22.84 -2.06
N GLU A 65 -2.73 -22.65 -0.73
CA GLU A 65 -3.64 -21.79 0.03
C GLU A 65 -3.42 -20.29 -0.22
N LEU A 66 -2.26 -19.89 -0.79
CA LEU A 66 -1.87 -18.48 -0.97
C LEU A 66 -1.82 -18.04 -2.44
N GLN A 67 -2.39 -18.82 -3.35
CA GLN A 67 -2.36 -18.52 -4.79
C GLN A 67 -3.10 -17.21 -5.11
N ALA A 68 -4.28 -17.02 -4.52
CA ALA A 68 -5.12 -15.85 -4.75
C ALA A 68 -4.45 -14.57 -4.20
N GLU A 69 -3.95 -14.62 -2.98
CA GLU A 69 -3.25 -13.50 -2.33
C GLU A 69 -1.95 -13.15 -3.05
N SER A 70 -1.20 -14.16 -3.50
CA SER A 70 0.02 -13.96 -4.30
C SER A 70 -0.28 -13.26 -5.63
N ALA A 71 -1.37 -13.65 -6.30
CA ALA A 71 -1.82 -13.02 -7.53
C ALA A 71 -2.29 -11.58 -7.26
N ALA A 72 -3.02 -11.34 -6.17
CA ALA A 72 -3.51 -10.03 -5.79
C ALA A 72 -2.38 -9.04 -5.49
N VAL A 73 -1.32 -9.46 -4.76
CA VAL A 73 -0.14 -8.62 -4.51
C VAL A 73 0.60 -8.32 -5.81
N ALA A 74 0.81 -9.30 -6.66
CA ALA A 74 1.48 -9.11 -7.94
C ALA A 74 0.71 -8.12 -8.83
N GLN A 75 -0.62 -8.26 -8.92
CA GLN A 75 -1.48 -7.36 -9.68
C GLN A 75 -1.50 -5.95 -9.07
N GLY A 76 -1.61 -5.83 -7.75
CA GLY A 76 -1.58 -4.53 -7.05
C GLY A 76 -0.27 -3.79 -7.30
N LEU A 77 0.87 -4.49 -7.20
CA LEU A 77 2.18 -3.92 -7.53
C LEU A 77 2.24 -3.46 -8.99
N GLN A 78 1.79 -4.28 -9.94
CA GLN A 78 1.81 -3.91 -11.36
C GLN A 78 0.96 -2.66 -11.62
N THR A 79 -0.24 -2.60 -11.04
CA THR A 79 -1.14 -1.44 -11.17
C THR A 79 -0.50 -0.17 -10.58
N LEU A 80 0.20 -0.30 -9.45
CA LEU A 80 0.95 0.81 -8.83
C LEU A 80 2.07 1.32 -9.74
N LEU A 81 2.87 0.42 -10.31
CA LEU A 81 3.95 0.77 -11.23
C LEU A 81 3.43 1.44 -12.51
N ASP A 82 2.32 0.94 -13.05
CA ASP A 82 1.66 1.52 -14.23
C ASP A 82 1.14 2.93 -13.93
N ALA A 83 0.48 3.12 -12.79
CA ALA A 83 0.00 4.44 -12.37
C ALA A 83 1.15 5.42 -12.13
N THR A 84 2.27 4.96 -11.57
CA THR A 84 3.47 5.79 -11.40
C THR A 84 4.01 6.29 -12.75
N ARG A 85 4.13 5.39 -13.74
CA ARG A 85 4.55 5.76 -15.10
C ARG A 85 3.55 6.70 -15.77
N ALA A 86 2.25 6.44 -15.62
CA ALA A 86 1.21 7.27 -16.20
C ALA A 86 1.20 8.69 -15.60
N ALA A 87 1.37 8.82 -14.30
CA ALA A 87 1.46 10.12 -13.61
C ALA A 87 2.57 10.99 -14.21
N TRP A 88 3.74 10.41 -14.48
CA TRP A 88 4.91 11.11 -15.00
C TRP A 88 5.03 11.14 -16.54
N SER A 89 4.04 10.65 -17.26
CA SER A 89 4.10 10.52 -18.73
C SER A 89 4.26 11.86 -19.45
N THR A 90 3.75 12.95 -18.91
CA THR A 90 3.88 14.31 -19.46
C THR A 90 5.13 15.04 -18.98
N ARG A 91 5.83 14.52 -17.96
CA ARG A 91 6.96 15.18 -17.28
C ARG A 91 6.62 16.55 -16.68
N GLN A 92 5.34 16.83 -16.44
CA GLN A 92 4.87 18.06 -15.81
C GLN A 92 4.59 17.78 -14.32
N PRO A 93 5.37 18.36 -13.38
CA PRO A 93 5.23 18.08 -11.94
C PRO A 93 3.81 18.37 -11.43
N ASP A 94 3.21 19.48 -11.86
CA ASP A 94 1.86 19.87 -11.42
C ASP A 94 0.80 18.84 -11.79
N GLU A 95 0.94 18.20 -12.95
CA GLU A 95 0.04 17.12 -13.38
C GLU A 95 0.32 15.83 -12.62
N ALA A 96 1.60 15.46 -12.50
CA ALA A 96 2.01 14.23 -11.87
C ALA A 96 1.62 14.19 -10.39
N LEU A 97 1.77 15.33 -9.69
CA LEU A 97 1.58 15.43 -8.24
C LEU A 97 0.16 15.80 -7.81
N ALA A 98 -0.73 16.14 -8.74
CA ALA A 98 -2.11 16.54 -8.45
C ALA A 98 -2.86 15.52 -7.58
N ASN A 99 -2.52 14.24 -7.69
CA ASN A 99 -3.16 13.14 -6.98
C ASN A 99 -2.17 12.37 -6.07
N ALA A 100 -1.21 13.07 -5.46
CA ALA A 100 -0.17 12.46 -4.63
C ALA A 100 -0.71 11.79 -3.35
N THR A 101 -1.79 12.32 -2.75
CA THR A 101 -2.41 11.72 -1.56
C THR A 101 -3.07 10.36 -1.86
N PRO A 102 -3.95 10.20 -2.86
CA PRO A 102 -4.44 8.87 -3.25
C PRO A 102 -3.32 7.92 -3.68
N TYR A 103 -2.24 8.44 -4.30
CA TYR A 103 -1.06 7.62 -4.60
C TYR A 103 -0.39 7.06 -3.32
N LEU A 104 -0.17 7.91 -2.31
CA LEU A 104 0.38 7.50 -1.02
C LEU A 104 -0.47 6.41 -0.36
N GLN A 105 -1.80 6.56 -0.37
CA GLN A 105 -2.72 5.56 0.19
C GLN A 105 -2.62 4.23 -0.55
N ALA A 106 -2.64 4.25 -1.88
CA ALA A 106 -2.51 3.04 -2.69
C ALA A 106 -1.15 2.35 -2.49
N PHE A 107 -0.07 3.12 -2.48
CA PHE A 107 1.28 2.62 -2.23
C PHE A 107 1.36 1.92 -0.87
N GLY A 108 0.85 2.56 0.18
CA GLY A 108 0.81 1.99 1.53
C GLY A 108 0.00 0.68 1.57
N HIS A 109 -1.15 0.61 0.89
CA HIS A 109 -1.96 -0.61 0.82
C HIS A 109 -1.24 -1.75 0.10
N VAL A 110 -0.50 -1.48 -0.98
CA VAL A 110 0.31 -2.50 -1.67
C VAL A 110 1.43 -3.01 -0.76
N VAL A 111 2.10 -2.12 -0.03
CA VAL A 111 3.15 -2.52 0.93
C VAL A 111 2.57 -3.35 2.08
N VAL A 112 1.43 -2.95 2.65
CA VAL A 112 0.77 -3.70 3.72
C VAL A 112 0.25 -5.04 3.22
N ALA A 113 -0.28 -5.13 1.98
CA ALA A 113 -0.66 -6.40 1.36
C ALA A 113 0.55 -7.36 1.22
N TRP A 114 1.69 -6.84 0.79
CA TRP A 114 2.93 -7.60 0.75
C TRP A 114 3.32 -8.15 2.13
N LEU A 115 3.28 -7.32 3.17
CA LEU A 115 3.58 -7.74 4.54
C LEU A 115 2.59 -8.80 5.05
N TRP A 116 1.29 -8.65 4.73
CA TRP A 116 0.29 -9.67 5.05
C TRP A 116 0.52 -10.98 4.30
N LEU A 117 0.94 -10.93 3.04
CA LEU A 117 1.32 -12.13 2.28
C LEU A 117 2.51 -12.85 2.93
N ASP A 118 3.53 -12.11 3.39
CA ASP A 118 4.67 -12.71 4.07
C ASP A 118 4.29 -13.31 5.44
N VAL A 119 3.45 -12.63 6.22
CA VAL A 119 2.89 -13.16 7.46
C VAL A 119 2.08 -14.44 7.20
N ALA A 120 1.22 -14.44 6.16
CA ALA A 120 0.42 -15.62 5.81
C ALA A 120 1.31 -16.79 5.38
N ARG A 121 2.36 -16.53 4.59
CA ARG A 121 3.34 -17.54 4.17
C ARG A 121 4.04 -18.20 5.37
N VAL A 122 4.49 -17.38 6.33
CA VAL A 122 5.10 -17.89 7.56
C VAL A 122 4.10 -18.68 8.40
N ALA A 123 2.85 -18.19 8.49
CA ALA A 123 1.80 -18.88 9.25
C ALA A 123 1.44 -20.25 8.65
N VAL A 124 1.31 -20.35 7.32
CA VAL A 124 1.05 -21.63 6.63
C VAL A 124 2.21 -22.59 6.85
N ALA A 125 3.46 -22.12 6.69
CA ALA A 125 4.64 -22.95 6.91
C ALA A 125 4.76 -23.45 8.35
N ALA A 126 4.47 -22.60 9.34
CA ALA A 126 4.55 -22.94 10.76
C ALA A 126 3.42 -23.90 11.20
N ALA A 127 2.23 -23.78 10.61
CA ALA A 127 1.11 -24.65 10.94
C ALA A 127 1.39 -26.11 10.58
N ALA A 128 2.12 -26.39 9.48
CA ALA A 128 2.59 -27.73 9.05
C ALA A 128 1.62 -28.88 9.38
N GLY A 129 0.30 -28.66 9.24
CA GLY A 129 -0.74 -29.64 9.53
C GLY A 129 -1.19 -29.70 11.00
N GLN A 130 -0.71 -28.81 11.87
CA GLN A 130 -1.19 -28.66 13.24
C GLN A 130 -2.21 -27.52 13.36
N GLU A 131 -3.23 -27.72 14.21
CA GLU A 131 -4.19 -26.67 14.50
C GLU A 131 -3.60 -25.70 15.55
N ASP A 132 -3.31 -24.46 15.10
CA ASP A 132 -2.90 -23.35 15.96
C ASP A 132 -3.87 -22.18 15.77
N ALA A 133 -4.59 -21.83 16.83
CA ALA A 133 -5.59 -20.75 16.80
C ALA A 133 -4.98 -19.37 16.49
N PHE A 134 -3.74 -19.11 16.96
CA PHE A 134 -3.05 -17.85 16.67
C PHE A 134 -2.70 -17.74 15.19
N LEU A 135 -2.13 -18.80 14.60
CA LEU A 135 -1.80 -18.83 13.17
C LEU A 135 -3.05 -18.71 12.29
N ARG A 136 -4.15 -19.41 12.66
CA ARG A 136 -5.45 -19.26 12.00
C ARG A 136 -5.96 -17.81 12.06
N GLY A 137 -5.80 -17.15 13.22
CA GLY A 137 -6.15 -15.73 13.38
C GLY A 137 -5.35 -14.83 12.44
N LYS A 138 -4.05 -15.09 12.23
CA LYS A 138 -3.21 -14.35 11.28
C LYS A 138 -3.67 -14.54 9.83
N LEU A 139 -3.99 -15.75 9.43
CA LEU A 139 -4.50 -16.05 8.08
C LEU A 139 -5.86 -15.36 7.84
N GLN A 140 -6.76 -15.36 8.83
CA GLN A 140 -8.04 -14.68 8.71
C GLN A 140 -7.89 -13.14 8.62
N ALA A 141 -6.96 -12.56 9.40
CA ALA A 141 -6.66 -11.12 9.32
C ALA A 141 -6.05 -10.75 7.95
N ALA A 142 -5.16 -11.58 7.41
CA ALA A 142 -4.64 -11.42 6.06
C ALA A 142 -5.77 -11.44 5.03
N ARG A 143 -6.65 -12.45 5.08
CA ARG A 143 -7.81 -12.55 4.18
C ARG A 143 -8.69 -11.31 4.25
N TYR A 144 -8.98 -10.80 5.48
CA TYR A 144 -9.73 -9.55 5.62
C TYR A 144 -9.06 -8.40 4.84
N PHE A 145 -7.73 -8.25 4.95
CA PHE A 145 -7.03 -7.18 4.25
C PHE A 145 -7.13 -7.33 2.72
N PHE A 146 -6.99 -8.54 2.21
CA PHE A 146 -7.10 -8.82 0.78
C PHE A 146 -8.51 -8.61 0.23
N ASP A 147 -9.53 -8.94 1.00
CA ASP A 147 -10.93 -8.85 0.56
C ASP A 147 -11.51 -7.42 0.71
N PHE A 148 -11.10 -6.67 1.75
CA PHE A 148 -11.75 -5.41 2.11
C PHE A 148 -10.86 -4.17 1.95
N GLU A 149 -9.55 -4.30 2.06
CA GLU A 149 -8.64 -3.15 2.03
C GLU A 149 -7.91 -3.03 0.69
N LEU A 150 -7.27 -4.08 0.23
CA LEU A 150 -6.48 -4.04 -1.00
C LEU A 150 -7.30 -3.61 -2.23
N PRO A 151 -8.58 -4.00 -2.43
CA PRO A 151 -9.35 -3.58 -3.60
C PRO A 151 -9.53 -2.06 -3.73
N LYS A 152 -9.40 -1.30 -2.64
CA LYS A 152 -9.51 0.17 -2.65
C LYS A 152 -8.46 0.85 -3.54
N ILE A 153 -7.31 0.20 -3.76
CA ILE A 153 -6.24 0.77 -4.58
C ILE A 153 -6.69 1.06 -6.02
N ALA A 154 -7.64 0.30 -6.54
CA ALA A 154 -8.12 0.46 -7.92
C ALA A 154 -8.70 1.86 -8.16
N ALA A 155 -9.56 2.35 -7.25
CA ALA A 155 -10.14 3.68 -7.36
C ALA A 155 -9.08 4.78 -7.21
N TRP A 156 -8.17 4.64 -6.24
CA TRP A 156 -7.12 5.63 -6.02
C TRP A 156 -6.12 5.71 -7.18
N LEU A 157 -5.68 4.56 -7.70
CA LEU A 157 -4.74 4.53 -8.81
C LEU A 157 -5.37 4.96 -10.15
N ALA A 158 -6.68 4.81 -10.30
CA ALA A 158 -7.38 5.31 -11.49
C ALA A 158 -7.28 6.83 -11.63
N VAL A 159 -7.51 7.59 -10.54
CA VAL A 159 -7.38 9.08 -10.59
C VAL A 159 -5.93 9.51 -10.76
N VAL A 160 -4.97 8.77 -10.20
CA VAL A 160 -3.53 9.02 -10.38
C VAL A 160 -3.12 8.81 -11.84
N ALA A 161 -3.47 7.67 -12.42
CA ALA A 161 -3.13 7.33 -13.80
C ALA A 161 -3.76 8.29 -14.81
N ALA A 162 -4.98 8.75 -14.52
CA ALA A 162 -5.67 9.76 -15.33
C ALA A 162 -5.07 11.17 -15.17
N ARG A 163 -4.17 11.40 -14.20
CA ARG A 163 -3.70 12.74 -13.82
C ARG A 163 -4.88 13.70 -13.61
N ASN A 164 -5.90 13.21 -12.88
CA ASN A 164 -7.17 13.93 -12.72
C ASN A 164 -6.93 15.38 -12.27
N PRO A 165 -7.41 16.39 -13.01
CA PRO A 165 -7.04 17.78 -12.79
C PRO A 165 -7.92 18.49 -11.75
N THR A 166 -8.99 17.88 -11.26
CA THR A 166 -10.03 18.52 -10.45
C THR A 166 -9.45 19.31 -9.26
N CYS A 167 -8.52 18.72 -8.50
CA CYS A 167 -7.93 19.44 -7.36
C CYS A 167 -6.94 20.53 -7.78
N ARG A 168 -6.21 20.34 -8.89
CA ARG A 168 -5.25 21.30 -9.42
C ARG A 168 -5.93 22.54 -10.00
N GLU A 169 -7.09 22.36 -10.62
CA GLU A 169 -7.83 23.43 -11.28
C GLU A 169 -8.69 24.24 -10.31
N MET A 170 -8.79 23.84 -9.04
CA MET A 170 -9.49 24.59 -8.01
C MET A 170 -8.83 25.96 -7.78
N GLN A 171 -9.63 27.02 -7.72
CA GLN A 171 -9.16 28.38 -7.54
C GLN A 171 -9.59 28.92 -6.17
N ASP A 172 -8.71 29.70 -5.53
CA ASP A 172 -8.97 30.28 -4.22
C ASP A 172 -10.27 31.10 -4.18
N ALA A 173 -10.57 31.84 -5.25
CA ALA A 173 -11.78 32.63 -5.38
C ALA A 173 -13.09 31.80 -5.35
N TRP A 174 -13.03 30.49 -5.46
CA TRP A 174 -14.21 29.64 -5.41
C TRP A 174 -14.55 29.16 -4.00
N PHE A 175 -13.74 29.54 -3.00
CA PHE A 175 -14.01 29.28 -1.59
C PHE A 175 -14.72 30.44 -0.86
N GLU A 176 -14.99 31.57 -1.54
CA GLU A 176 -15.63 32.79 -1.01
C GLU A 176 -17.16 32.78 -1.19
#